data_1c5787f81cf46608c233a1f59ba44cdf
#
_entry.id   1c5787f81cf46608c233a1f59ba44cdf
#
_cell.length_a   1.000
_cell.length_b   1.000
_cell.length_c   1.000
_cell.angle_alpha   90.00
_cell.angle_beta   90.00
_cell.angle_gamma   90.00
#
_symmetry.space_group_name_H-M   'P 1'
#
loop_
_entity.id
_entity.type
_entity.pdbx_description
1 polymer ?
#
loop_
_entity_poly.entity_id
_entity_poly.type
_entity_poly.pdbx_seq_one_letter_code
_entity_poly.pdbx_strand_id
1 'polypeptide(L)'
;MCLAVTVLALVGCGDSTLSSKELQTQAEAVQSFAAEGALVAKGVEQARMTETFVRVHTDYLAKAARKVETELSSKQASGSLDRKREDAARLALLVSLNLERLHRHPGDQALARELGSELEDDAAAAEKLAK
;
A
#
# COMPACT_ATOMS: atom_id res chain seq x y z
N MET A 1 13.26 -34.91 45.61
CA MET A 1 12.24 -34.89 44.55
C MET A 1 12.32 -33.52 43.89
N CYS A 2 13.08 -33.42 42.79
CA CYS A 2 13.17 -32.18 42.01
C CYS A 2 12.26 -32.31 40.82
N LEU A 3 11.19 -31.48 40.79
CA LEU A 3 10.28 -31.39 39.66
C LEU A 3 10.92 -30.38 38.66
N ALA A 4 11.47 -30.89 37.57
CA ALA A 4 11.94 -30.06 36.45
C ALA A 4 10.73 -29.64 35.62
N VAL A 5 10.33 -28.38 35.74
CA VAL A 5 9.31 -27.78 34.87
C VAL A 5 10.02 -27.39 33.57
N THR A 6 9.83 -28.19 32.53
CA THR A 6 10.30 -27.90 31.19
C THR A 6 9.31 -26.91 30.55
N VAL A 7 9.66 -25.62 30.52
CA VAL A 7 8.94 -24.61 29.77
C VAL A 7 9.27 -24.84 28.30
N LEU A 8 8.36 -25.43 27.52
CA LEU A 8 8.40 -25.41 26.06
C LEU A 8 8.06 -24.01 25.61
N ALA A 9 9.09 -23.24 25.27
CA ALA A 9 8.93 -22.02 24.51
C ALA A 9 8.50 -22.41 23.08
N LEU A 10 7.21 -22.31 22.79
CA LEU A 10 6.70 -22.30 21.41
C LEU A 10 7.19 -21.00 20.76
N VAL A 11 8.38 -21.06 20.15
CA VAL A 11 8.82 -20.06 19.19
C VAL A 11 7.91 -20.24 17.98
N GLY A 12 6.86 -19.42 17.89
CA GLY A 12 6.06 -19.27 16.70
C GLY A 12 6.96 -18.69 15.61
N CYS A 13 7.56 -19.55 14.78
CA CYS A 13 8.12 -19.13 13.50
C CYS A 13 6.97 -18.55 12.70
N GLY A 14 6.84 -17.22 12.69
CA GLY A 14 5.99 -16.53 11.76
C GLY A 14 6.42 -16.95 10.36
N ASP A 15 5.49 -17.55 9.61
CA ASP A 15 5.75 -18.03 8.27
C ASP A 15 6.14 -16.83 7.39
N SER A 16 7.44 -16.74 7.05
CA SER A 16 7.98 -15.64 6.24
C SER A 16 7.68 -15.83 4.75
N THR A 17 7.00 -16.91 4.39
CA THR A 17 6.65 -17.28 3.02
C THR A 17 5.31 -16.67 2.62
N LEU A 18 5.30 -15.92 1.51
CA LEU A 18 4.09 -15.31 0.96
C LEU A 18 3.23 -16.35 0.27
N SER A 19 1.95 -16.39 0.58
CA SER A 19 0.95 -17.17 -0.15
C SER A 19 0.29 -16.32 -1.25
N SER A 20 -0.27 -17.00 -2.26
CA SER A 20 -1.04 -16.31 -3.34
C SER A 20 -2.22 -15.51 -2.78
N LYS A 21 -2.89 -16.03 -1.75
CA LYS A 21 -4.02 -15.33 -1.10
C LYS A 21 -3.57 -14.07 -0.36
N GLU A 22 -2.44 -14.13 0.33
CA GLU A 22 -1.88 -12.93 0.98
C GLU A 22 -1.48 -11.87 -0.05
N LEU A 23 -0.83 -12.28 -1.14
CA LEU A 23 -0.49 -11.37 -2.23
C LEU A 23 -1.74 -10.72 -2.82
N GLN A 24 -2.78 -11.49 -3.09
CA GLN A 24 -4.06 -10.95 -3.56
C GLN A 24 -4.62 -9.91 -2.59
N THR A 25 -4.67 -10.22 -1.29
CA THR A 25 -5.16 -9.28 -0.26
C THR A 25 -4.34 -8.00 -0.21
N GLN A 26 -3.01 -8.09 -0.33
CA GLN A 26 -2.14 -6.92 -0.34
C GLN A 26 -2.31 -6.10 -1.63
N ALA A 27 -2.47 -6.74 -2.79
CA ALA A 27 -2.75 -6.05 -4.05
C ALA A 27 -4.11 -5.33 -4.03
N GLU A 28 -5.15 -5.95 -3.46
CA GLU A 28 -6.46 -5.33 -3.26
C GLU A 28 -6.37 -4.11 -2.32
N ALA A 29 -5.54 -4.17 -1.29
CA ALA A 29 -5.29 -3.03 -0.39
C ALA A 29 -4.62 -1.88 -1.15
N VAL A 30 -3.59 -2.15 -1.95
CA VAL A 30 -2.91 -1.13 -2.79
C VAL A 30 -3.90 -0.52 -3.79
N GLN A 31 -4.74 -1.33 -4.43
CA GLN A 31 -5.80 -0.85 -5.31
C GLN A 31 -6.73 0.14 -4.59
N SER A 32 -7.16 -0.20 -3.38
CA SER A 32 -8.05 0.66 -2.59
C SER A 32 -7.38 2.00 -2.23
N PHE A 33 -6.12 1.97 -1.80
CA PHE A 33 -5.38 3.20 -1.46
C PHE A 33 -5.16 4.10 -2.67
N ALA A 34 -4.83 3.53 -3.82
CA ALA A 34 -4.67 4.26 -5.06
C ALA A 34 -6.00 4.88 -5.54
N ALA A 35 -7.08 4.11 -5.55
CA ALA A 35 -8.40 4.58 -5.95
C ALA A 35 -8.92 5.70 -5.02
N GLU A 36 -8.75 5.55 -3.71
CA GLU A 36 -9.13 6.56 -2.73
C GLU A 36 -8.26 7.82 -2.87
N GLY A 37 -6.97 7.66 -3.09
CA GLY A 37 -6.05 8.77 -3.39
C GLY A 37 -6.43 9.52 -4.66
N ALA A 38 -6.84 8.83 -5.71
CA ALA A 38 -7.33 9.44 -6.95
C ALA A 38 -8.61 10.28 -6.72
N LEU A 39 -9.53 9.80 -5.88
CA LEU A 39 -10.72 10.57 -5.49
C LEU A 39 -10.36 11.84 -4.71
N VAL A 40 -9.40 11.76 -3.80
CA VAL A 40 -8.90 12.94 -3.06
C VAL A 40 -8.26 13.94 -4.04
N ALA A 41 -7.41 13.46 -4.94
CA ALA A 41 -6.78 14.30 -5.96
C ALA A 41 -7.81 15.02 -6.84
N LYS A 42 -8.85 14.31 -7.27
CA LYS A 42 -9.97 14.89 -8.02
C LYS A 42 -10.72 15.95 -7.22
N GLY A 43 -10.92 15.73 -5.92
CA GLY A 43 -11.52 16.71 -5.02
C GLY A 43 -10.67 17.98 -4.90
N VAL A 44 -9.35 17.87 -4.85
CA VAL A 44 -8.40 19.00 -4.87
C VAL A 44 -8.47 19.73 -6.21
N GLU A 45 -8.42 19.01 -7.33
CA GLU A 45 -8.54 19.60 -8.69
C GLU A 45 -9.81 20.44 -8.83
N GLN A 46 -10.90 19.99 -8.24
CA GLN A 46 -12.21 20.65 -8.28
C GLN A 46 -12.41 21.70 -7.18
N ALA A 47 -11.40 21.97 -6.37
CA ALA A 47 -11.47 22.88 -5.20
C ALA A 47 -12.61 22.53 -4.21
N ARG A 48 -12.90 21.24 -4.02
CA ARG A 48 -13.99 20.74 -3.16
C ARG A 48 -13.51 20.20 -1.81
N MET A 49 -12.20 20.18 -1.57
CA MET A 49 -11.60 19.66 -0.34
C MET A 49 -10.77 20.72 0.36
N THR A 50 -10.79 20.70 1.68
CA THR A 50 -9.91 21.56 2.48
C THR A 50 -8.50 20.97 2.50
N GLU A 51 -7.49 21.85 2.54
CA GLU A 51 -6.09 21.41 2.62
C GLU A 51 -5.82 20.54 3.87
N THR A 52 -6.47 20.85 4.99
CA THR A 52 -6.34 20.06 6.22
C THR A 52 -6.83 18.62 6.02
N PHE A 53 -7.99 18.45 5.39
CA PHE A 53 -8.51 17.11 5.07
C PHE A 53 -7.54 16.36 4.16
N VAL A 54 -7.09 17.01 3.08
CA VAL A 54 -6.15 16.41 2.12
C VAL A 54 -4.88 15.95 2.83
N ARG A 55 -4.26 16.80 3.66
CA ARG A 55 -3.03 16.45 4.42
C ARG A 55 -3.24 15.24 5.31
N VAL A 56 -4.28 15.24 6.13
CA VAL A 56 -4.52 14.15 7.08
C VAL A 56 -4.82 12.85 6.36
N HIS A 57 -5.65 12.91 5.33
CA HIS A 57 -6.11 11.71 4.63
C HIS A 57 -5.02 11.08 3.77
N THR A 58 -4.28 11.90 3.02
CA THR A 58 -3.17 11.39 2.19
C THR A 58 -1.99 10.89 3.02
N ASP A 59 -1.70 11.48 4.19
CA ASP A 59 -0.72 10.94 5.13
C ASP A 59 -1.09 9.53 5.61
N TYR A 60 -2.36 9.33 5.97
CA TYR A 60 -2.87 8.02 6.35
C TYR A 60 -2.71 6.99 5.22
N LEU A 61 -3.17 7.31 4.01
CA LEU A 61 -3.08 6.42 2.86
C LEU A 61 -1.63 6.12 2.46
N ALA A 62 -0.76 7.14 2.49
CA ALA A 62 0.66 6.97 2.17
C ALA A 62 1.36 6.01 3.14
N LYS A 63 1.10 6.16 4.45
CA LYS A 63 1.64 5.26 5.48
C LYS A 63 1.11 3.84 5.33
N ALA A 64 -0.18 3.68 5.01
CA ALA A 64 -0.78 2.38 4.78
C ALA A 64 -0.16 1.69 3.56
N ALA A 65 0.03 2.39 2.45
CA ALA A 65 0.70 1.87 1.25
C ALA A 65 2.16 1.51 1.54
N ARG A 66 2.89 2.34 2.29
CA ARG A 66 4.27 2.05 2.71
C ARG A 66 4.37 0.80 3.58
N LYS A 67 3.40 0.59 4.46
CA LYS A 67 3.34 -0.64 5.27
C LYS A 67 3.20 -1.88 4.40
N VAL A 68 2.33 -1.85 3.39
CA VAL A 68 2.17 -2.96 2.43
C VAL A 68 3.48 -3.21 1.68
N GLU A 69 4.16 -2.16 1.19
CA GLU A 69 5.47 -2.29 0.55
C GLU A 69 6.47 -3.00 1.45
N THR A 70 6.61 -2.57 2.70
CA THR A 70 7.52 -3.15 3.68
C THR A 70 7.18 -4.61 3.98
N GLU A 71 5.90 -4.94 4.16
CA GLU A 71 5.44 -6.31 4.40
C GLU A 71 5.75 -7.23 3.21
N LEU A 72 5.46 -6.80 1.98
CA LEU A 72 5.77 -7.57 0.77
C LEU A 72 7.27 -7.75 0.56
N SER A 73 8.06 -6.70 0.80
CA SER A 73 9.52 -6.73 0.65
C SER A 73 10.20 -7.65 1.68
N SER A 74 9.59 -7.84 2.86
CA SER A 74 10.12 -8.73 3.91
C SER A 74 9.77 -10.20 3.72
N LYS A 75 8.80 -10.52 2.85
CA LYS A 75 8.34 -11.88 2.59
C LYS A 75 9.16 -12.55 1.49
N GLN A 76 9.28 -13.88 1.57
CA GLN A 76 9.89 -14.71 0.54
C GLN A 76 8.81 -15.35 -0.34
N ALA A 77 9.08 -15.48 -1.62
CA ALA A 77 8.25 -16.18 -2.57
C ALA A 77 9.15 -16.86 -3.62
N SER A 78 8.57 -17.65 -4.51
CA SER A 78 9.31 -18.33 -5.57
C SER A 78 8.57 -18.28 -6.90
N GLY A 79 9.33 -18.38 -7.98
CA GLY A 79 8.79 -18.46 -9.33
C GLY A 79 7.98 -17.23 -9.75
N SER A 80 6.79 -17.46 -10.32
CA SER A 80 5.91 -16.38 -10.77
C SER A 80 5.33 -15.57 -9.62
N LEU A 81 5.16 -16.17 -8.43
CA LEU A 81 4.68 -15.49 -7.25
C LEU A 81 5.68 -14.43 -6.76
N ASP A 82 6.98 -14.71 -6.86
CA ASP A 82 8.02 -13.76 -6.46
C ASP A 82 8.01 -12.51 -7.34
N ARG A 83 7.87 -12.68 -8.67
CA ARG A 83 7.73 -11.55 -9.59
C ARG A 83 6.48 -10.70 -9.28
N LYS A 84 5.33 -11.34 -9.05
CA LYS A 84 4.11 -10.63 -8.65
C LYS A 84 4.28 -9.89 -7.33
N ARG A 85 4.99 -10.48 -6.36
CA ARG A 85 5.34 -9.85 -5.07
C ARG A 85 6.16 -8.57 -5.27
N GLU A 86 7.21 -8.66 -6.10
CA GLU A 86 8.06 -7.51 -6.42
C GLU A 86 7.30 -6.39 -7.12
N ASP A 87 6.43 -6.75 -8.08
CA ASP A 87 5.59 -5.78 -8.79
C ASP A 87 4.59 -5.11 -7.83
N ALA A 88 3.96 -5.87 -6.93
CA ALA A 88 3.04 -5.34 -5.93
C ALA A 88 3.76 -4.43 -4.91
N ALA A 89 4.96 -4.79 -4.46
CA ALA A 89 5.76 -3.97 -3.56
C ALA A 89 6.18 -2.64 -4.23
N ARG A 90 6.61 -2.70 -5.48
CA ARG A 90 6.96 -1.51 -6.28
C ARG A 90 5.74 -0.60 -6.45
N LEU A 91 4.59 -1.17 -6.76
CA LEU A 91 3.35 -0.41 -6.94
C LEU A 91 2.91 0.26 -5.64
N ALA A 92 2.97 -0.46 -4.51
CA ALA A 92 2.69 0.11 -3.20
C ALA A 92 3.62 1.30 -2.87
N LEU A 93 4.90 1.21 -3.24
CA LEU A 93 5.85 2.32 -3.10
C LEU A 93 5.46 3.52 -3.96
N LEU A 94 5.11 3.32 -5.24
CA LEU A 94 4.67 4.41 -6.13
C LEU A 94 3.44 5.11 -5.61
N VAL A 95 2.42 4.35 -5.19
CA VAL A 95 1.20 4.89 -4.57
C VAL A 95 1.54 5.72 -3.33
N SER A 96 2.40 5.21 -2.44
CA SER A 96 2.85 5.97 -1.27
C SER A 96 3.52 7.29 -1.65
N LEU A 97 4.43 7.29 -2.63
CA LEU A 97 5.13 8.50 -3.08
C LEU A 97 4.20 9.52 -3.71
N ASN A 98 3.23 9.09 -4.52
CA ASN A 98 2.24 9.97 -5.13
C ASN A 98 1.34 10.62 -4.07
N LEU A 99 0.91 9.86 -3.07
CA LEU A 99 0.15 10.37 -1.93
C LEU A 99 0.96 11.35 -1.08
N GLU A 100 2.25 11.10 -0.86
CA GLU A 100 3.16 12.02 -0.16
C GLU A 100 3.36 13.34 -0.94
N ARG A 101 3.39 13.29 -2.29
CA ARG A 101 3.44 14.51 -3.12
C ARG A 101 2.17 15.34 -2.94
N LEU A 102 0.99 14.70 -2.95
CA LEU A 102 -0.29 15.38 -2.72
C LEU A 102 -0.39 15.93 -1.29
N HIS A 103 0.10 15.19 -0.29
CA HIS A 103 0.19 15.64 1.10
C HIS A 103 1.00 16.93 1.24
N ARG A 104 2.12 17.05 0.54
CA ARG A 104 2.99 18.23 0.60
C ARG A 104 2.43 19.44 -0.14
N HIS A 105 1.57 19.22 -1.13
CA HIS A 105 0.98 20.25 -1.99
C HIS A 105 -0.55 20.13 -2.05
N PRO A 106 -1.26 20.25 -0.91
CA PRO A 106 -2.67 19.87 -0.78
C PRO A 106 -3.65 20.79 -1.54
N GLY A 107 -3.20 21.96 -1.98
CA GLY A 107 -4.01 22.94 -2.75
C GLY A 107 -3.58 23.07 -4.21
N ASP A 108 -2.58 22.33 -4.67
CA ASP A 108 -2.09 22.41 -6.05
C ASP A 108 -3.00 21.62 -7.00
N GLN A 109 -3.89 22.31 -7.69
CA GLN A 109 -4.86 21.70 -8.61
C GLN A 109 -4.21 21.06 -9.83
N ALA A 110 -3.13 21.64 -10.37
CA ALA A 110 -2.44 21.10 -11.54
C ALA A 110 -1.71 19.79 -11.18
N LEU A 111 -0.99 19.78 -10.06
CA LEU A 111 -0.37 18.58 -9.52
C LEU A 111 -1.40 17.51 -9.16
N ALA A 112 -2.52 17.91 -8.55
CA ALA A 112 -3.60 17.00 -8.19
C ALA A 112 -4.20 16.29 -9.42
N ARG A 113 -4.35 16.99 -10.54
CA ARG A 113 -4.80 16.37 -11.80
C ARG A 113 -3.81 15.32 -12.30
N GLU A 114 -2.51 15.65 -12.33
CA GLU A 114 -1.46 14.71 -12.72
C GLU A 114 -1.47 13.47 -11.82
N LEU A 115 -1.39 13.68 -10.50
CA LEU A 115 -1.36 12.58 -9.52
C LEU A 115 -2.65 11.74 -9.51
N GLY A 116 -3.81 12.38 -9.76
CA GLY A 116 -5.08 11.67 -9.88
C GLY A 116 -5.04 10.64 -11.01
N SER A 117 -4.53 11.03 -12.18
CA SER A 117 -4.36 10.12 -13.32
C SER A 117 -3.36 8.99 -13.03
N GLU A 118 -2.21 9.32 -12.42
CA GLU A 118 -1.22 8.29 -12.02
C GLU A 118 -1.81 7.29 -11.02
N LEU A 119 -2.55 7.76 -10.01
CA LEU A 119 -3.19 6.90 -9.01
C LEU A 119 -4.31 6.03 -9.60
N GLU A 120 -5.06 6.52 -10.60
CA GLU A 120 -6.02 5.69 -11.34
C GLU A 120 -5.32 4.55 -12.10
N ASP A 121 -4.21 4.85 -12.76
CA ASP A 121 -3.38 3.84 -13.46
C ASP A 121 -2.79 2.82 -12.47
N ASP A 122 -2.31 3.29 -11.31
CA ASP A 122 -1.79 2.45 -10.23
C ASP A 122 -2.89 1.53 -9.68
N ALA A 123 -4.12 2.03 -9.49
CA ALA A 123 -5.25 1.21 -9.06
C ALA A 123 -5.59 0.12 -10.09
N ALA A 124 -5.59 0.44 -11.37
CA ALA A 124 -5.82 -0.53 -12.44
C ALA A 124 -4.69 -1.59 -12.52
N ALA A 125 -3.44 -1.19 -12.27
CA ALA A 125 -2.31 -2.11 -12.20
C ALA A 125 -2.42 -3.06 -11.00
N ALA A 126 -2.80 -2.55 -9.82
CA ALA A 126 -3.02 -3.35 -8.61
C ALA A 126 -4.17 -4.35 -8.78
N GLU A 127 -5.25 -3.98 -9.45
CA GLU A 127 -6.36 -4.89 -9.78
C GLU A 127 -5.90 -6.09 -10.61
N LYS A 128 -4.99 -5.88 -11.56
CA LYS A 128 -4.44 -6.97 -12.38
C LYS A 128 -3.57 -7.93 -11.56
N LEU A 129 -2.86 -7.42 -10.56
CA LEU A 129 -2.04 -8.25 -9.66
C LEU A 129 -2.89 -9.06 -8.67
N ALA A 130 -4.09 -8.58 -8.33
CA ALA A 130 -5.03 -9.24 -7.45
C ALA A 130 -5.78 -10.43 -8.12
N LYS A 131 -5.68 -10.58 -9.42
CA LYS A 131 -6.27 -11.67 -10.22
C LYS A 131 -5.26 -12.77 -10.52
#